data_3e0eb6e3f0ab961ff7fe89d42e9bce93
#
_entry.id   3e0eb6e3f0ab961ff7fe89d42e9bce93
#
_cell.length_a   1.000
_cell.length_b   1.000
_cell.length_c   1.000
_cell.angle_alpha   90.00
_cell.angle_beta   90.00
_cell.angle_gamma   90.00
#
_symmetry.space_group_name_H-M   'P 1'
#
loop_
_entity.id
_entity.type
_entity.pdbx_description
1 polymer ?
#
loop_
_entity_poly.entity_id
_entity_poly.type
_entity_poly.pdbx_seq_one_letter_code
_entity_poly.pdbx_strand_id
1 'polypeptide(L)'
;MLLNSHSFLLVFLPVVVALYWLTPHGRPRLVLLVGASLFFYGLWDWRYVPLLLTTTLVDWVAGRLLAGSTAEGASRRRKLVLAAALALNLAVLGYFKYRGFFVDQLDGILHLLGMGRPLPTIRFILPVGISFYTFAGISYAVDMYRGQYPPARSMLHYLAWVTLFPYILAGPIIRYGHVGAQLESVPRRLSWALVASGLFFLVLGLAKKMLVADVMAPYVNELFAHPGRLGLWSAWAAALGYTLQLYFDFSGYSDMAVGVALLIGLRFPQNFDSPYKAVNPSDFWRRWHMSLSAWLRDYLFIPLGGSRGSTLLTVRNLLITFVLAGLWHGAAWTFVVWGLLWGVFQSVHVGAKKYGLAPGRTWLNRLLTFAAAVLAWVFFRAASVRAALKILASMVGLRGVSGEETLGVAPLFAAFIVGGLLWVNLLPNTWQITPRPRLRYAVLLGVLLAASLLALSKRSPFLYVQF
;
A
#
# COMPACT_ATOMS: atom_id res chain seq x y z
N MET A 1 -14.28 -7.46 -7.11
CA MET A 1 -13.66 -8.82 -7.00
C MET A 1 -12.29 -8.66 -6.36
N LEU A 2 -11.78 -9.62 -5.57
CA LEU A 2 -10.45 -9.54 -4.94
C LEU A 2 -9.48 -10.51 -5.63
N LEU A 3 -8.16 -10.17 -5.65
CA LEU A 3 -7.13 -11.05 -6.24
C LEU A 3 -7.04 -12.41 -5.52
N ASN A 4 -7.37 -12.47 -4.24
CA ASN A 4 -7.42 -13.68 -3.42
C ASN A 4 -8.84 -14.28 -3.38
N SER A 5 -9.53 -14.41 -4.50
CA SER A 5 -10.84 -15.05 -4.59
C SER A 5 -10.85 -16.17 -5.61
N HIS A 6 -11.68 -17.23 -5.39
CA HIS A 6 -11.84 -18.33 -6.36
C HIS A 6 -12.26 -17.83 -7.74
N SER A 7 -13.21 -16.88 -7.81
CA SER A 7 -13.68 -16.30 -9.06
C SER A 7 -12.56 -15.57 -9.83
N PHE A 8 -11.63 -14.91 -9.09
CA PHE A 8 -10.47 -14.29 -9.72
C PHE A 8 -9.47 -15.34 -10.22
N LEU A 9 -9.02 -16.24 -9.32
CA LEU A 9 -7.91 -17.16 -9.61
C LEU A 9 -8.27 -18.25 -10.61
N LEU A 10 -9.51 -18.78 -10.53
CA LEU A 10 -9.91 -19.95 -11.33
C LEU A 10 -10.70 -19.59 -12.59
N VAL A 11 -11.27 -18.38 -12.67
CA VAL A 11 -12.09 -17.98 -13.82
C VAL A 11 -11.52 -16.73 -14.48
N PHE A 12 -11.54 -15.58 -13.78
CA PHE A 12 -11.21 -14.30 -14.40
C PHE A 12 -9.77 -14.27 -14.93
N LEU A 13 -8.80 -14.61 -14.10
CA LEU A 13 -7.38 -14.54 -14.48
C LEU A 13 -7.04 -15.48 -15.64
N PRO A 14 -7.40 -16.78 -15.63
CA PRO A 14 -7.13 -17.67 -16.76
C PRO A 14 -7.78 -17.21 -18.04
N VAL A 15 -9.05 -16.76 -17.99
CA VAL A 15 -9.79 -16.26 -19.16
C VAL A 15 -9.13 -15.01 -19.72
N VAL A 16 -8.81 -14.02 -18.87
CA VAL A 16 -8.16 -12.77 -19.33
C VAL A 16 -6.78 -13.04 -19.91
N VAL A 17 -5.97 -13.88 -19.28
CA VAL A 17 -4.63 -14.23 -19.78
C VAL A 17 -4.75 -14.96 -21.15
N ALA A 18 -5.65 -15.94 -21.28
CA ALA A 18 -5.86 -16.64 -22.53
C ALA A 18 -6.31 -15.67 -23.64
N LEU A 19 -7.36 -14.87 -23.40
CA LEU A 19 -7.85 -13.89 -24.36
C LEU A 19 -6.77 -12.86 -24.73
N TYR A 20 -5.97 -12.41 -23.77
CA TYR A 20 -4.91 -11.43 -24.00
C TYR A 20 -3.85 -11.95 -24.99
N TRP A 21 -3.42 -13.20 -24.83
CA TRP A 21 -2.41 -13.78 -25.71
C TRP A 21 -2.96 -14.25 -27.08
N LEU A 22 -4.25 -14.57 -27.14
CA LEU A 22 -4.95 -14.86 -28.41
C LEU A 22 -5.29 -13.58 -29.19
N THR A 23 -5.41 -12.43 -28.51
CA THR A 23 -5.75 -11.15 -29.15
C THR A 23 -4.53 -10.60 -29.91
N PRO A 24 -4.71 -10.06 -31.14
CA PRO A 24 -3.64 -9.43 -31.90
C PRO A 24 -2.95 -8.33 -31.12
N HIS A 25 -1.62 -8.25 -31.26
CA HIS A 25 -0.79 -7.24 -30.61
C HIS A 25 -1.22 -5.81 -30.99
N GLY A 26 -1.03 -4.88 -30.04
CA GLY A 26 -1.31 -3.46 -30.23
C GLY A 26 -2.67 -3.03 -29.68
N ARG A 27 -3.41 -2.22 -30.43
CA ARG A 27 -4.66 -1.61 -29.97
C ARG A 27 -5.72 -2.60 -29.47
N PRO A 28 -5.95 -3.78 -30.10
CA PRO A 28 -6.92 -4.76 -29.59
C PRO A 28 -6.59 -5.26 -28.19
N ARG A 29 -5.30 -5.51 -27.87
CA ARG A 29 -4.88 -5.91 -26.51
C ARG A 29 -5.13 -4.82 -25.47
N LEU A 30 -4.93 -3.55 -25.83
CA LEU A 30 -5.23 -2.44 -24.94
C LEU A 30 -6.73 -2.35 -24.66
N VAL A 31 -7.58 -2.53 -25.66
CA VAL A 31 -9.05 -2.55 -25.50
C VAL A 31 -9.46 -3.69 -24.56
N LEU A 32 -8.90 -4.89 -24.76
CA LEU A 32 -9.16 -6.03 -23.89
C LEU A 32 -8.73 -5.75 -22.45
N LEU A 33 -7.52 -5.18 -22.22
CA LEU A 33 -7.04 -4.84 -20.88
C LEU A 33 -7.93 -3.81 -20.19
N VAL A 34 -8.34 -2.76 -20.91
CA VAL A 34 -9.24 -1.75 -20.37
C VAL A 34 -10.60 -2.37 -20.04
N GLY A 35 -11.18 -3.15 -20.95
CA GLY A 35 -12.45 -3.83 -20.73
C GLY A 35 -12.40 -4.78 -19.53
N ALA A 36 -11.37 -5.62 -19.44
CA ALA A 36 -11.16 -6.53 -18.30
C ALA A 36 -10.96 -5.77 -16.99
N SER A 37 -10.21 -4.67 -17.00
CA SER A 37 -9.97 -3.85 -15.80
C SER A 37 -11.23 -3.13 -15.32
N LEU A 38 -12.02 -2.55 -16.22
CA LEU A 38 -13.29 -1.90 -15.87
C LEU A 38 -14.32 -2.93 -15.41
N PHE A 39 -14.38 -4.11 -16.00
CA PHE A 39 -15.21 -5.23 -15.53
C PHE A 39 -14.78 -5.66 -14.12
N PHE A 40 -13.48 -5.89 -13.90
CA PHE A 40 -12.94 -6.23 -12.58
C PHE A 40 -13.29 -5.18 -11.51
N TYR A 41 -13.15 -3.90 -11.84
CA TYR A 41 -13.49 -2.79 -10.95
C TYR A 41 -14.99 -2.70 -10.71
N GLY A 42 -15.81 -2.82 -11.76
CA GLY A 42 -17.26 -2.77 -11.69
C GLY A 42 -17.88 -3.91 -10.88
N LEU A 43 -17.22 -5.08 -10.79
CA LEU A 43 -17.63 -6.18 -9.90
C LEU A 43 -17.50 -5.84 -8.40
N TRP A 44 -16.76 -4.79 -8.05
CA TRP A 44 -16.80 -4.23 -6.69
C TRP A 44 -18.04 -3.35 -6.52
N ASP A 45 -18.14 -2.27 -7.31
CA ASP A 45 -19.29 -1.39 -7.39
C ASP A 45 -19.28 -0.60 -8.72
N TRP A 46 -20.15 -0.98 -9.64
CA TRP A 46 -20.22 -0.38 -10.97
C TRP A 46 -20.58 1.12 -10.95
N ARG A 47 -21.22 1.62 -9.88
CA ARG A 47 -21.59 3.03 -9.70
C ARG A 47 -20.40 3.96 -9.67
N TYR A 48 -19.21 3.46 -9.29
CA TYR A 48 -17.98 4.23 -9.26
C TYR A 48 -17.15 4.17 -10.55
N VAL A 49 -17.56 3.35 -11.53
CA VAL A 49 -16.89 3.33 -12.86
C VAL A 49 -16.97 4.69 -13.56
N PRO A 50 -18.11 5.41 -13.59
CA PRO A 50 -18.18 6.77 -14.16
C PRO A 50 -17.22 7.75 -13.47
N LEU A 51 -17.09 7.70 -12.14
CA LEU A 51 -16.16 8.55 -11.40
C LEU A 51 -14.71 8.26 -11.81
N LEU A 52 -14.31 6.98 -11.87
CA LEU A 52 -12.98 6.55 -12.31
C LEU A 52 -12.70 7.06 -13.72
N LEU A 53 -13.63 6.89 -14.66
CA LEU A 53 -13.47 7.33 -16.06
C LEU A 53 -13.39 8.85 -16.17
N THR A 54 -14.19 9.60 -15.41
CA THR A 54 -14.19 11.06 -15.44
C THR A 54 -12.88 11.62 -14.90
N THR A 55 -12.40 11.17 -13.74
CA THR A 55 -11.11 11.59 -13.19
C THR A 55 -9.96 11.24 -14.13
N THR A 56 -9.98 10.03 -14.69
CA THR A 56 -8.99 9.57 -15.68
C THR A 56 -8.97 10.44 -16.93
N LEU A 57 -10.13 10.83 -17.45
CA LEU A 57 -10.23 11.72 -18.61
C LEU A 57 -9.62 13.09 -18.31
N VAL A 58 -9.95 13.65 -17.17
CA VAL A 58 -9.39 14.96 -16.75
C VAL A 58 -7.87 14.90 -16.62
N ASP A 59 -7.33 13.87 -16.00
CA ASP A 59 -5.88 13.69 -15.84
C ASP A 59 -5.17 13.52 -17.18
N TRP A 60 -5.76 12.76 -18.12
CA TRP A 60 -5.22 12.60 -19.46
C TRP A 60 -5.22 13.92 -20.24
N VAL A 61 -6.32 14.69 -20.19
CA VAL A 61 -6.42 16.02 -20.81
C VAL A 61 -5.40 16.97 -20.20
N ALA A 62 -5.31 17.02 -18.86
CA ALA A 62 -4.32 17.84 -18.16
C ALA A 62 -2.89 17.48 -18.62
N GLY A 63 -2.56 16.18 -18.69
CA GLY A 63 -1.26 15.72 -19.17
C GLY A 63 -0.95 16.16 -20.60
N ARG A 64 -1.93 16.14 -21.49
CA ARG A 64 -1.79 16.64 -22.89
C ARG A 64 -1.54 18.15 -22.93
N LEU A 65 -2.24 18.92 -22.10
CA LEU A 65 -2.05 20.38 -22.00
C LEU A 65 -0.71 20.75 -21.35
N LEU A 66 -0.18 19.91 -20.46
CA LEU A 66 1.10 20.09 -19.78
C LEU A 66 2.30 19.68 -20.63
N ALA A 67 2.14 18.77 -21.57
CA ALA A 67 3.21 18.27 -22.45
C ALA A 67 3.65 19.24 -23.55
N GLY A 68 3.10 20.43 -23.63
CA GLY A 68 3.44 21.43 -24.64
C GLY A 68 4.60 22.35 -24.26
N SER A 69 4.99 23.21 -25.20
CA SER A 69 6.09 24.19 -25.22
C SER A 69 6.63 24.70 -23.87
N THR A 70 7.96 24.72 -23.76
CA THR A 70 8.74 25.34 -22.67
C THR A 70 8.88 26.86 -22.79
N ALA A 71 8.20 27.51 -23.74
CA ALA A 71 8.26 28.96 -23.95
C ALA A 71 7.76 29.73 -22.70
N GLU A 72 8.36 30.89 -22.40
CA GLU A 72 8.13 31.66 -21.17
C GLU A 72 6.67 32.06 -20.95
N GLY A 73 5.90 32.42 -21.98
CA GLY A 73 4.47 32.72 -21.89
C GLY A 73 3.59 31.52 -21.58
N ALA A 74 4.05 30.28 -21.88
CA ALA A 74 3.38 29.04 -21.58
C ALA A 74 3.49 28.67 -20.08
N SER A 75 4.42 29.26 -19.33
CA SER A 75 4.71 28.93 -17.93
C SER A 75 3.51 29.14 -16.99
N ARG A 76 2.81 30.31 -17.10
CA ARG A 76 1.65 30.65 -16.24
C ARG A 76 0.46 29.70 -16.51
N ARG A 77 0.14 29.45 -17.79
CA ARG A 77 -0.94 28.55 -18.19
C ARG A 77 -0.66 27.11 -17.69
N ARG A 78 0.57 26.63 -17.87
CA ARG A 78 0.97 25.27 -17.39
C ARG A 78 0.88 25.14 -15.88
N LYS A 79 1.28 26.17 -15.12
CA LYS A 79 1.13 26.19 -13.64
C LYS A 79 -0.35 26.14 -13.25
N LEU A 80 -1.23 26.89 -13.92
CA LEU A 80 -2.67 26.84 -13.65
C LEU A 80 -3.29 25.49 -13.98
N VAL A 81 -2.93 24.88 -15.12
CA VAL A 81 -3.40 23.53 -15.47
C VAL A 81 -2.94 22.50 -14.44
N LEU A 82 -1.67 22.56 -14.02
CA LEU A 82 -1.16 21.67 -12.98
C LEU A 82 -1.92 21.88 -11.66
N ALA A 83 -2.05 23.13 -11.22
CA ALA A 83 -2.77 23.45 -9.98
C ALA A 83 -4.23 22.98 -10.02
N ALA A 84 -4.93 23.17 -11.14
CA ALA A 84 -6.30 22.69 -11.33
C ALA A 84 -6.39 21.17 -11.30
N ALA A 85 -5.49 20.45 -11.96
CA ALA A 85 -5.45 18.98 -11.95
C ALA A 85 -5.19 18.45 -10.55
N LEU A 86 -4.22 19.02 -9.81
CA LEU A 86 -3.93 18.65 -8.43
C LEU A 86 -5.12 18.94 -7.51
N ALA A 87 -5.72 20.15 -7.62
CA ALA A 87 -6.86 20.56 -6.81
C ALA A 87 -8.06 19.65 -7.02
N LEU A 88 -8.37 19.27 -8.27
CA LEU A 88 -9.48 18.36 -8.57
C LEU A 88 -9.25 16.96 -7.98
N ASN A 89 -8.05 16.38 -8.20
CA ASN A 89 -7.70 15.08 -7.64
C ASN A 89 -7.80 15.07 -6.10
N LEU A 90 -7.27 16.11 -5.44
CA LEU A 90 -7.34 16.25 -3.99
C LEU A 90 -8.75 16.55 -3.50
N ALA A 91 -9.57 17.30 -4.24
CA ALA A 91 -10.97 17.57 -3.90
C ALA A 91 -11.82 16.29 -3.97
N VAL A 92 -11.66 15.48 -5.01
CA VAL A 92 -12.34 14.18 -5.16
C VAL A 92 -11.94 13.25 -4.01
N LEU A 93 -10.62 13.11 -3.74
CA LEU A 93 -10.13 12.31 -2.63
C LEU A 93 -10.65 12.85 -1.29
N GLY A 94 -10.63 14.16 -1.09
CA GLY A 94 -11.11 14.86 0.11
C GLY A 94 -12.59 14.59 0.37
N TYR A 95 -13.40 14.70 -0.66
CA TYR A 95 -14.84 14.49 -0.56
C TYR A 95 -15.19 13.06 -0.15
N PHE A 96 -14.62 12.05 -0.80
CA PHE A 96 -14.99 10.66 -0.51
C PHE A 96 -14.30 10.11 0.75
N LYS A 97 -13.05 10.50 1.04
CA LYS A 97 -12.27 9.90 2.12
C LYS A 97 -12.32 10.68 3.42
N TYR A 98 -12.31 12.02 3.37
CA TYR A 98 -12.10 12.84 4.58
C TYR A 98 -13.33 13.59 5.05
N ARG A 99 -14.39 13.71 4.25
CA ARG A 99 -15.59 14.45 4.61
C ARG A 99 -16.18 13.98 5.95
N GLY A 100 -16.36 12.68 6.14
CA GLY A 100 -16.89 12.14 7.39
C GLY A 100 -16.05 12.55 8.60
N PHE A 101 -14.74 12.38 8.49
CA PHE A 101 -13.79 12.76 9.55
C PHE A 101 -13.91 14.25 9.92
N PHE A 102 -13.94 15.15 8.93
CA PHE A 102 -14.06 16.59 9.20
C PHE A 102 -15.42 16.96 9.79
N VAL A 103 -16.51 16.35 9.32
CA VAL A 103 -17.84 16.57 9.88
C VAL A 103 -17.92 16.10 11.33
N ASP A 104 -17.38 14.91 11.65
CA ASP A 104 -17.33 14.38 13.02
C ASP A 104 -16.49 15.28 13.96
N GLN A 105 -15.36 15.84 13.47
CA GLN A 105 -14.56 16.78 14.27
C GLN A 105 -15.31 18.11 14.50
N LEU A 106 -15.97 18.65 13.46
CA LEU A 106 -16.73 19.88 13.57
C LEU A 106 -17.92 19.71 14.52
N ASP A 107 -18.63 18.60 14.42
CA ASP A 107 -19.74 18.24 15.33
C ASP A 107 -19.27 18.19 16.79
N GLY A 108 -18.13 17.54 17.04
CA GLY A 108 -17.50 17.51 18.37
C GLY A 108 -17.15 18.90 18.91
N ILE A 109 -16.62 19.81 18.08
CA ILE A 109 -16.31 21.20 18.46
C ILE A 109 -17.60 21.97 18.75
N LEU A 110 -18.62 21.87 17.89
CA LEU A 110 -19.91 22.55 18.10
C LEU A 110 -20.59 22.08 19.38
N HIS A 111 -20.52 20.79 19.68
CA HIS A 111 -21.05 20.23 20.93
C HIS A 111 -20.32 20.79 22.15
N LEU A 112 -18.99 20.92 22.11
CA LEU A 112 -18.18 21.54 23.20
C LEU A 112 -18.53 23.02 23.40
N LEU A 113 -18.94 23.72 22.34
CA LEU A 113 -19.36 25.13 22.37
C LEU A 113 -20.84 25.31 22.79
N GLY A 114 -21.55 24.22 23.13
CA GLY A 114 -22.97 24.27 23.47
C GLY A 114 -23.94 24.51 22.28
N MET A 115 -23.42 24.42 21.04
CA MET A 115 -24.17 24.66 19.80
C MET A 115 -24.76 23.35 19.19
N GLY A 116 -25.21 22.44 20.06
CA GLY A 116 -25.50 21.04 19.75
C GLY A 116 -26.75 20.78 18.92
N ARG A 117 -26.65 20.90 17.59
CA ARG A 117 -27.48 20.09 16.69
C ARG A 117 -26.54 19.18 15.91
N PRO A 118 -26.72 17.84 15.93
CA PRO A 118 -25.84 16.94 15.22
C PRO A 118 -25.87 17.24 13.71
N LEU A 119 -24.70 17.39 13.14
CA LEU A 119 -24.58 17.62 11.70
C LEU A 119 -24.95 16.33 10.93
N PRO A 120 -25.71 16.42 9.83
CA PRO A 120 -26.09 15.24 9.06
C PRO A 120 -24.86 14.57 8.45
N THR A 121 -24.51 13.40 8.96
CA THR A 121 -23.40 12.61 8.47
C THR A 121 -23.86 11.69 7.33
N ILE A 122 -23.64 12.09 6.09
CA ILE A 122 -23.84 11.20 4.94
C ILE A 122 -22.56 10.34 4.84
N ARG A 123 -22.64 9.07 5.19
CA ARG A 123 -21.57 8.10 5.02
C ARG A 123 -21.61 7.55 3.59
N PHE A 124 -20.65 7.91 2.78
CA PHE A 124 -20.45 7.28 1.47
C PHE A 124 -19.62 6.00 1.62
N ILE A 125 -19.93 5.01 0.79
CA ILE A 125 -19.03 3.89 0.60
C ILE A 125 -17.79 4.44 -0.12
N LEU A 126 -16.62 4.29 0.48
CA LEU A 126 -15.37 4.76 -0.12
C LEU A 126 -15.12 4.03 -1.44
N PRO A 127 -14.96 4.72 -2.59
CA PRO A 127 -14.61 4.08 -3.85
C PRO A 127 -13.26 3.37 -3.71
N VAL A 128 -13.25 2.06 -3.88
CA VAL A 128 -12.00 1.28 -3.75
C VAL A 128 -10.99 1.76 -4.78
N GLY A 129 -9.73 1.85 -4.36
CA GLY A 129 -8.64 2.31 -5.22
C GLY A 129 -8.58 3.82 -5.45
N ILE A 130 -9.53 4.64 -4.88
CA ILE A 130 -9.53 6.10 -5.09
C ILE A 130 -8.18 6.73 -4.76
N SER A 131 -7.54 6.32 -3.68
CA SER A 131 -6.22 6.82 -3.29
C SER A 131 -5.14 6.43 -4.31
N PHE A 132 -5.23 5.26 -4.94
CA PHE A 132 -4.25 4.77 -5.92
C PHE A 132 -4.37 5.49 -7.26
N TYR A 133 -5.57 5.60 -7.83
CA TYR A 133 -5.71 6.30 -9.10
C TYR A 133 -5.57 7.82 -8.97
N THR A 134 -5.91 8.42 -7.80
CA THR A 134 -5.57 9.82 -7.49
C THR A 134 -4.05 10.03 -7.48
N PHE A 135 -3.29 9.17 -6.81
CA PHE A 135 -1.82 9.25 -6.81
C PHE A 135 -1.22 9.02 -8.20
N ALA A 136 -1.82 8.12 -8.99
CA ALA A 136 -1.44 7.92 -10.38
C ALA A 136 -1.66 9.22 -11.20
N GLY A 137 -2.84 9.83 -11.13
CA GLY A 137 -3.17 11.08 -11.81
C GLY A 137 -2.27 12.24 -11.40
N ILE A 138 -2.06 12.45 -10.09
CA ILE A 138 -1.14 13.47 -9.56
C ILE A 138 0.28 13.25 -10.11
N SER A 139 0.81 12.02 -10.03
CA SER A 139 2.17 11.74 -10.52
C SER A 139 2.27 11.99 -12.03
N TYR A 140 1.26 11.57 -12.80
CA TYR A 140 1.23 11.82 -14.24
C TYR A 140 1.24 13.31 -14.56
N ALA A 141 0.37 14.12 -13.95
CA ALA A 141 0.32 15.56 -14.16
C ALA A 141 1.65 16.24 -13.83
N VAL A 142 2.27 15.88 -12.68
CA VAL A 142 3.57 16.44 -12.27
C VAL A 142 4.69 16.01 -13.21
N ASP A 143 4.74 14.73 -13.63
CA ASP A 143 5.76 14.23 -14.55
C ASP A 143 5.66 14.88 -15.93
N MET A 144 4.44 15.11 -16.44
CA MET A 144 4.21 15.86 -17.68
C MET A 144 4.62 17.33 -17.55
N TYR A 145 4.32 17.97 -16.41
CA TYR A 145 4.76 19.33 -16.14
C TYR A 145 6.30 19.46 -16.10
N ARG A 146 6.97 18.44 -15.52
CA ARG A 146 8.45 18.38 -15.45
C ARG A 146 9.12 17.94 -16.76
N GLY A 147 8.34 17.46 -17.75
CA GLY A 147 8.87 16.92 -19.01
C GLY A 147 9.66 15.62 -18.84
N GLN A 148 9.36 14.83 -17.82
CA GLN A 148 10.11 13.59 -17.52
C GLN A 148 9.81 12.47 -18.52
N TYR A 149 8.61 12.43 -19.07
CA TYR A 149 8.15 11.41 -20.01
C TYR A 149 7.27 12.04 -21.10
N PRO A 150 7.19 11.44 -22.30
CA PRO A 150 6.19 11.82 -23.28
C PRO A 150 4.78 11.48 -22.77
N PRO A 151 3.76 12.29 -23.15
CA PRO A 151 2.38 12.03 -22.75
C PRO A 151 1.87 10.72 -23.37
N ALA A 152 0.88 10.11 -22.71
CA ALA A 152 0.21 8.94 -23.24
C ALA A 152 -0.31 9.19 -24.66
N ARG A 153 0.02 8.31 -25.59
CA ARG A 153 -0.30 8.45 -27.04
C ARG A 153 -1.79 8.62 -27.29
N SER A 154 -2.63 7.99 -26.49
CA SER A 154 -4.09 8.04 -26.60
C SER A 154 -4.74 7.86 -25.24
N MET A 155 -6.02 8.23 -25.14
CA MET A 155 -6.84 7.96 -23.97
C MET A 155 -6.91 6.45 -23.64
N LEU A 156 -6.98 5.60 -24.65
CA LEU A 156 -6.96 4.14 -24.48
C LEU A 156 -5.67 3.66 -23.81
N HIS A 157 -4.52 4.21 -24.20
CA HIS A 157 -3.22 3.88 -23.61
C HIS A 157 -3.13 4.35 -22.16
N TYR A 158 -3.63 5.55 -21.85
CA TYR A 158 -3.70 6.07 -20.50
C TYR A 158 -4.63 5.22 -19.62
N LEU A 159 -5.82 4.89 -20.11
CA LEU A 159 -6.77 3.99 -19.43
C LEU A 159 -6.15 2.63 -19.13
N ALA A 160 -5.49 1.99 -20.14
CA ALA A 160 -4.85 0.71 -19.96
C ALA A 160 -3.80 0.69 -18.85
N TRP A 161 -3.16 1.84 -18.57
CA TRP A 161 -2.27 1.98 -17.43
C TRP A 161 -3.04 2.24 -16.14
N VAL A 162 -3.84 3.31 -16.05
CA VAL A 162 -4.40 3.78 -14.77
C VAL A 162 -5.43 2.83 -14.18
N THR A 163 -6.19 2.11 -15.03
CA THR A 163 -7.23 1.17 -14.57
C THR A 163 -6.74 -0.27 -14.39
N LEU A 164 -5.48 -0.56 -14.69
CA LEU A 164 -4.95 -1.93 -14.80
C LEU A 164 -5.24 -2.77 -13.56
N PHE A 165 -6.03 -3.82 -13.72
CA PHE A 165 -6.66 -4.60 -12.66
C PHE A 165 -5.71 -5.22 -11.63
N PRO A 166 -4.44 -5.58 -11.90
CA PRO A 166 -3.58 -6.15 -10.87
C PRO A 166 -3.23 -5.19 -9.74
N TYR A 167 -3.27 -3.87 -9.96
CA TYR A 167 -2.86 -2.91 -8.94
C TYR A 167 -3.89 -1.82 -8.58
N ILE A 168 -4.99 -1.67 -9.35
CA ILE A 168 -5.95 -0.57 -9.15
C ILE A 168 -6.60 -0.56 -7.75
N LEU A 169 -6.78 -1.72 -7.13
CA LEU A 169 -7.40 -1.82 -5.80
C LEU A 169 -6.37 -1.61 -4.67
N ALA A 170 -5.19 -2.15 -4.85
CA ALA A 170 -4.08 -2.13 -3.90
C ALA A 170 -2.81 -2.64 -4.60
N GLY A 171 -1.66 -2.60 -3.93
CA GLY A 171 -0.40 -3.10 -4.48
C GLY A 171 0.62 -1.99 -4.70
N PRO A 172 1.59 -2.16 -5.60
CA PRO A 172 2.57 -1.13 -5.90
C PRO A 172 1.90 0.08 -6.54
N ILE A 173 2.25 1.30 -6.09
CA ILE A 173 1.85 2.54 -6.78
C ILE A 173 2.70 2.66 -8.04
N ILE A 174 2.10 2.41 -9.19
CA ILE A 174 2.80 2.33 -10.46
C ILE A 174 2.69 3.66 -11.20
N ARG A 175 3.84 4.28 -11.49
CA ARG A 175 3.90 5.51 -12.28
C ARG A 175 3.79 5.21 -13.77
N TYR A 176 3.34 6.19 -14.54
CA TYR A 176 3.24 6.06 -16.00
C TYR A 176 4.59 5.69 -16.63
N GLY A 177 5.68 6.29 -16.19
CA GLY A 177 7.02 5.99 -16.68
C GLY A 177 7.48 4.54 -16.49
N HIS A 178 6.90 3.80 -15.54
CA HIS A 178 7.23 2.38 -15.33
C HIS A 178 6.53 1.44 -16.31
N VAL A 179 5.28 1.72 -16.67
CA VAL A 179 4.43 0.78 -17.43
C VAL A 179 4.00 1.34 -18.78
N GLY A 180 3.88 2.67 -18.93
CA GLY A 180 3.42 3.27 -20.18
C GLY A 180 4.23 2.81 -21.40
N ALA A 181 5.56 2.86 -21.31
CA ALA A 181 6.43 2.36 -22.40
C ALA A 181 6.32 0.84 -22.60
N GLN A 182 6.10 0.07 -21.51
CA GLN A 182 5.93 -1.37 -21.60
C GLN A 182 4.65 -1.77 -22.34
N LEU A 183 3.55 -1.01 -22.18
CA LEU A 183 2.29 -1.28 -22.91
C LEU A 183 2.47 -1.24 -24.43
N GLU A 184 3.48 -0.53 -24.93
CA GLU A 184 3.82 -0.45 -26.35
C GLU A 184 4.76 -1.57 -26.78
N SER A 185 5.59 -2.07 -25.86
CA SER A 185 6.68 -3.03 -26.12
C SER A 185 6.42 -4.42 -25.54
N VAL A 186 5.18 -4.73 -25.16
CA VAL A 186 4.80 -6.05 -24.63
C VAL A 186 5.23 -7.14 -25.63
N PRO A 187 5.77 -8.28 -25.17
CA PRO A 187 6.12 -9.39 -26.04
C PRO A 187 4.94 -9.83 -26.91
N ARG A 188 5.22 -10.11 -28.18
CA ARG A 188 4.17 -10.58 -29.10
C ARG A 188 3.67 -11.98 -28.77
N ARG A 189 4.51 -12.80 -28.13
CA ARG A 189 4.21 -14.19 -27.78
C ARG A 189 4.48 -14.43 -26.30
N LEU A 190 3.67 -15.26 -25.68
CA LEU A 190 3.88 -15.75 -24.32
C LEU A 190 5.17 -16.58 -24.27
N SER A 191 6.03 -16.33 -23.29
CA SER A 191 7.19 -17.18 -23.02
C SER A 191 6.97 -17.99 -21.73
N TRP A 192 7.46 -19.23 -21.72
CA TRP A 192 7.39 -20.10 -20.54
C TRP A 192 8.12 -19.51 -19.33
N ALA A 193 9.17 -18.69 -19.57
CA ALA A 193 9.88 -17.98 -18.51
C ALA A 193 8.98 -16.94 -17.82
N LEU A 194 8.14 -16.21 -18.58
CA LEU A 194 7.16 -15.28 -18.02
C LEU A 194 6.07 -16.01 -17.24
N VAL A 195 5.57 -17.14 -17.78
CA VAL A 195 4.58 -17.97 -17.09
C VAL A 195 5.14 -18.51 -15.77
N ALA A 196 6.32 -19.11 -15.81
CA ALA A 196 6.95 -19.68 -14.61
C ALA A 196 7.21 -18.60 -13.53
N SER A 197 7.73 -17.45 -13.95
CA SER A 197 7.96 -16.33 -13.01
C SER A 197 6.63 -15.75 -12.49
N GLY A 198 5.64 -15.58 -13.36
CA GLY A 198 4.32 -15.08 -12.99
C GLY A 198 3.62 -15.98 -11.99
N LEU A 199 3.60 -17.30 -12.24
CA LEU A 199 3.05 -18.28 -11.31
C LEU A 199 3.83 -18.36 -10.01
N PHE A 200 5.16 -18.27 -10.06
CA PHE A 200 6.00 -18.23 -8.85
C PHE A 200 5.61 -17.07 -7.91
N PHE A 201 5.55 -15.84 -8.42
CA PHE A 201 5.15 -14.68 -7.61
C PHE A 201 3.69 -14.78 -7.15
N LEU A 202 2.78 -15.20 -8.03
CA LEU A 202 1.36 -15.34 -7.71
C LEU A 202 1.14 -16.34 -6.57
N VAL A 203 1.75 -17.54 -6.67
CA VAL A 203 1.55 -18.62 -5.69
C VAL A 203 2.20 -18.28 -4.34
N LEU A 204 3.44 -17.76 -4.34
CA LEU A 204 4.09 -17.35 -3.10
C LEU A 204 3.36 -16.17 -2.44
N GLY A 205 2.89 -15.21 -3.24
CA GLY A 205 2.07 -14.10 -2.74
C GLY A 205 0.77 -14.59 -2.10
N LEU A 206 0.07 -15.50 -2.77
CA LEU A 206 -1.16 -16.11 -2.27
C LEU A 206 -0.89 -16.91 -0.98
N ALA A 207 0.19 -17.70 -0.92
CA ALA A 207 0.57 -18.46 0.27
C ALA A 207 0.88 -17.55 1.47
N LYS A 208 1.62 -16.45 1.28
CA LYS A 208 1.84 -15.44 2.33
C LYS A 208 0.52 -14.89 2.88
N LYS A 209 -0.41 -14.55 2.01
CA LYS A 209 -1.72 -14.00 2.37
C LYS A 209 -2.56 -15.05 3.08
N MET A 210 -2.79 -16.20 2.46
CA MET A 210 -3.77 -17.18 2.93
C MET A 210 -3.27 -18.04 4.09
N LEU A 211 -1.99 -18.47 4.04
CA LEU A 211 -1.46 -19.45 4.98
C LEU A 211 -0.72 -18.81 6.17
N VAL A 212 -0.41 -17.51 6.09
CA VAL A 212 0.25 -16.80 7.19
C VAL A 212 -0.61 -15.63 7.70
N ALA A 213 -0.86 -14.62 6.88
CA ALA A 213 -1.53 -13.40 7.33
C ALA A 213 -2.98 -13.68 7.78
N ASP A 214 -3.76 -14.44 7.01
CA ASP A 214 -5.17 -14.70 7.31
C ASP A 214 -5.34 -15.69 8.47
N VAL A 215 -4.37 -16.59 8.69
CA VAL A 215 -4.36 -17.46 9.87
C VAL A 215 -4.13 -16.66 11.16
N MET A 216 -3.30 -15.61 11.11
CA MET A 216 -3.04 -14.73 12.26
C MET A 216 -4.18 -13.74 12.52
N ALA A 217 -4.95 -13.38 11.50
CA ALA A 217 -5.96 -12.31 11.56
C ALA A 217 -7.00 -12.47 12.69
N PRO A 218 -7.62 -13.63 12.95
CA PRO A 218 -8.61 -13.79 14.02
C PRO A 218 -8.02 -13.46 15.40
N TYR A 219 -6.81 -13.95 15.69
CA TYR A 219 -6.12 -13.71 16.96
C TYR A 219 -5.77 -12.24 17.16
N VAL A 220 -5.22 -11.59 16.11
CA VAL A 220 -4.90 -10.16 16.14
C VAL A 220 -6.16 -9.33 16.34
N ASN A 221 -7.24 -9.65 15.63
CA ASN A 221 -8.51 -8.93 15.73
C ASN A 221 -9.09 -9.02 17.14
N GLU A 222 -9.08 -10.20 17.75
CA GLU A 222 -9.56 -10.42 19.12
C GLU A 222 -8.77 -9.59 20.14
N LEU A 223 -7.43 -9.62 20.08
CA LEU A 223 -6.58 -8.87 20.99
C LEU A 223 -6.75 -7.36 20.84
N PHE A 224 -6.82 -6.85 19.61
CA PHE A 224 -7.04 -5.41 19.37
C PHE A 224 -8.47 -4.94 19.66
N ALA A 225 -9.46 -5.83 19.66
CA ALA A 225 -10.83 -5.50 20.05
C ALA A 225 -10.97 -5.25 21.57
N HIS A 226 -10.09 -5.86 22.39
CA HIS A 226 -10.17 -5.81 23.85
C HIS A 226 -8.90 -5.21 24.51
N PRO A 227 -8.50 -3.95 24.18
CA PRO A 227 -7.26 -3.34 24.67
C PRO A 227 -7.23 -3.16 26.20
N GLY A 228 -8.39 -3.22 26.86
CA GLY A 228 -8.52 -3.17 28.32
C GLY A 228 -8.18 -4.46 29.03
N ARG A 229 -8.20 -5.62 28.33
CA ARG A 229 -7.99 -6.96 28.85
C ARG A 229 -6.61 -7.53 28.50
N LEU A 230 -5.67 -6.69 28.03
CA LEU A 230 -4.32 -7.12 27.68
C LEU A 230 -3.37 -6.96 28.85
N GLY A 231 -2.68 -8.05 29.23
CA GLY A 231 -1.48 -8.03 30.05
C GLY A 231 -0.22 -7.90 29.18
N LEU A 232 0.96 -7.99 29.83
CA LEU A 232 2.26 -7.84 29.15
C LEU A 232 2.41 -8.75 27.92
N TRP A 233 2.18 -10.03 28.10
CA TRP A 233 2.41 -11.04 27.04
C TRP A 233 1.40 -10.94 25.88
N SER A 234 0.12 -10.75 26.21
CA SER A 234 -0.90 -10.62 25.17
C SER A 234 -0.80 -9.29 24.40
N ALA A 235 -0.32 -8.21 25.02
CA ALA A 235 -0.05 -6.96 24.34
C ALA A 235 1.12 -7.06 23.36
N TRP A 236 2.22 -7.74 23.74
CA TRP A 236 3.32 -8.03 22.82
C TRP A 236 2.89 -8.99 21.71
N ALA A 237 2.08 -9.99 22.01
CA ALA A 237 1.54 -10.91 21.00
C ALA A 237 0.65 -10.16 20.01
N ALA A 238 -0.20 -9.23 20.47
CA ALA A 238 -1.00 -8.38 19.61
C ALA A 238 -0.13 -7.53 18.66
N ALA A 239 0.87 -6.82 19.22
CA ALA A 239 1.74 -5.93 18.46
C ALA A 239 2.62 -6.67 17.45
N LEU A 240 3.28 -7.76 17.86
CA LEU A 240 4.11 -8.58 16.98
C LEU A 240 3.28 -9.35 15.95
N GLY A 241 2.13 -9.89 16.38
CA GLY A 241 1.20 -10.57 15.50
C GLY A 241 0.71 -9.65 14.38
N TYR A 242 0.28 -8.42 14.72
CA TYR A 242 -0.12 -7.46 13.70
C TYR A 242 1.05 -7.03 12.79
N THR A 243 2.23 -6.84 13.36
CA THR A 243 3.46 -6.51 12.61
C THR A 243 3.73 -7.54 11.50
N LEU A 244 3.62 -8.83 11.83
CA LEU A 244 3.81 -9.92 10.88
C LEU A 244 2.62 -10.06 9.91
N GLN A 245 1.39 -10.00 10.43
CA GLN A 245 0.17 -10.04 9.62
C GLN A 245 0.21 -8.98 8.54
N LEU A 246 0.47 -7.71 8.88
CA LEU A 246 0.52 -6.60 7.94
C LEU A 246 1.58 -6.80 6.84
N TYR A 247 2.76 -7.31 7.22
CA TYR A 247 3.82 -7.58 6.25
C TYR A 247 3.46 -8.71 5.30
N PHE A 248 3.00 -9.84 5.80
CA PHE A 248 2.68 -11.00 4.96
C PHE A 248 1.43 -10.74 4.11
N ASP A 249 0.43 -10.02 4.63
CA ASP A 249 -0.75 -9.59 3.90
C ASP A 249 -0.38 -8.69 2.71
N PHE A 250 0.34 -7.60 2.97
CA PHE A 250 0.62 -6.61 1.94
C PHE A 250 1.75 -7.01 0.99
N SER A 251 2.82 -7.65 1.48
CA SER A 251 3.84 -8.20 0.59
C SER A 251 3.28 -9.35 -0.25
N GLY A 252 2.38 -10.16 0.29
CA GLY A 252 1.68 -11.22 -0.42
C GLY A 252 0.83 -10.66 -1.57
N TYR A 253 0.03 -9.63 -1.30
CA TYR A 253 -0.76 -8.95 -2.32
C TYR A 253 0.14 -8.32 -3.41
N SER A 254 1.22 -7.65 -3.00
CA SER A 254 2.17 -7.05 -3.95
C SER A 254 2.82 -8.10 -4.86
N ASP A 255 3.20 -9.25 -4.31
CA ASP A 255 3.75 -10.36 -5.09
C ASP A 255 2.70 -10.95 -6.04
N MET A 256 1.43 -11.12 -5.60
CA MET A 256 0.34 -11.54 -6.51
C MET A 256 0.17 -10.55 -7.66
N ALA A 257 0.18 -9.24 -7.40
CA ALA A 257 0.04 -8.22 -8.44
C ALA A 257 1.20 -8.29 -9.44
N VAL A 258 2.44 -8.50 -8.98
CA VAL A 258 3.62 -8.72 -9.84
C VAL A 258 3.46 -10.00 -10.66
N GLY A 259 3.01 -11.09 -10.03
CA GLY A 259 2.77 -12.36 -10.72
C GLY A 259 1.76 -12.24 -11.85
N VAL A 260 0.63 -11.60 -11.58
CA VAL A 260 -0.42 -11.34 -12.59
C VAL A 260 0.08 -10.44 -13.72
N ALA A 261 0.86 -9.39 -13.39
CA ALA A 261 1.46 -8.52 -14.40
C ALA A 261 2.41 -9.29 -15.34
N LEU A 262 3.24 -10.18 -14.79
CA LEU A 262 4.15 -11.03 -15.58
C LEU A 262 3.38 -11.96 -16.51
N LEU A 263 2.23 -12.50 -16.09
CA LEU A 263 1.40 -13.37 -16.95
C LEU A 263 0.84 -12.65 -18.16
N ILE A 264 0.71 -11.32 -18.12
CA ILE A 264 0.34 -10.48 -19.28
C ILE A 264 1.54 -9.75 -19.91
N GLY A 265 2.76 -10.12 -19.54
CA GLY A 265 3.99 -9.61 -20.13
C GLY A 265 4.45 -8.24 -19.61
N LEU A 266 3.89 -7.76 -18.49
CA LEU A 266 4.26 -6.50 -17.85
C LEU A 266 5.13 -6.75 -16.60
N ARG A 267 6.07 -5.86 -16.32
CA ARG A 267 6.97 -5.93 -15.16
C ARG A 267 6.64 -4.80 -14.21
N PHE A 268 6.19 -5.16 -13.02
CA PHE A 268 5.97 -4.21 -11.92
C PHE A 268 7.21 -4.07 -11.04
N PRO A 269 7.40 -2.91 -10.39
CA PRO A 269 8.51 -2.71 -9.47
C PRO A 269 8.32 -3.51 -8.19
N GLN A 270 9.45 -3.86 -7.55
CA GLN A 270 9.46 -4.41 -6.21
C GLN A 270 8.86 -3.42 -5.20
N ASN A 271 8.03 -3.92 -4.26
CA ASN A 271 7.38 -3.09 -3.24
C ASN A 271 7.87 -3.38 -1.82
N PHE A 272 8.46 -4.54 -1.57
CA PHE A 272 9.01 -4.96 -0.28
C PHE A 272 10.37 -5.64 -0.44
N ASP A 273 11.36 -5.21 0.35
CA ASP A 273 12.71 -5.82 0.38
C ASP A 273 13.14 -6.13 1.83
N SER A 274 12.53 -7.13 2.45
CA SER A 274 12.84 -7.56 3.83
C SER A 274 12.93 -6.38 4.82
N PRO A 275 11.87 -5.57 5.00
CA PRO A 275 11.91 -4.30 5.73
C PRO A 275 12.27 -4.44 7.20
N TYR A 276 12.00 -5.59 7.82
CA TYR A 276 12.35 -5.83 9.23
C TYR A 276 13.84 -6.15 9.46
N LYS A 277 14.62 -6.28 8.38
CA LYS A 277 16.10 -6.32 8.41
C LYS A 277 16.74 -4.93 8.38
N ALA A 278 15.94 -3.86 8.32
CA ALA A 278 16.44 -2.49 8.22
C ALA A 278 17.25 -2.07 9.45
N VAL A 279 18.34 -1.32 9.20
CA VAL A 279 19.28 -0.86 10.22
C VAL A 279 19.05 0.57 10.70
N ASN A 280 18.08 1.26 10.16
CA ASN A 280 17.64 2.59 10.57
C ASN A 280 16.28 2.93 9.93
N PRO A 281 15.56 3.96 10.42
CA PRO A 281 14.28 4.38 9.88
C PRO A 281 14.29 4.68 8.36
N SER A 282 15.36 5.31 7.87
CA SER A 282 15.48 5.61 6.42
C SER A 282 15.67 4.34 5.59
N ASP A 283 16.40 3.36 6.08
CA ASP A 283 16.55 2.05 5.44
C ASP A 283 15.23 1.27 5.46
N PHE A 284 14.46 1.37 6.56
CA PHE A 284 13.12 0.76 6.64
C PHE A 284 12.22 1.25 5.50
N TRP A 285 12.11 2.55 5.27
CA TRP A 285 11.27 3.11 4.21
C TRP A 285 11.81 2.91 2.79
N ARG A 286 13.08 2.56 2.62
CA ARG A 286 13.62 2.08 1.34
C ARG A 286 13.24 0.63 1.04
N ARG A 287 12.75 -0.13 2.05
CA ARG A 287 12.41 -1.55 1.97
C ARG A 287 10.92 -1.83 2.16
N TRP A 288 10.20 -0.94 2.85
CA TRP A 288 8.77 -1.02 3.11
C TRP A 288 8.00 -0.15 2.12
N HIS A 289 6.99 -0.75 1.44
CA HIS A 289 6.11 -0.04 0.51
C HIS A 289 6.88 0.95 -0.39
N MET A 290 7.89 0.40 -1.09
CA MET A 290 8.91 1.16 -1.81
C MET A 290 8.30 2.12 -2.85
N SER A 291 7.20 1.71 -3.48
CA SER A 291 6.48 2.53 -4.47
C SER A 291 5.84 3.77 -3.83
N LEU A 292 5.21 3.65 -2.65
CA LEU A 292 4.67 4.78 -1.89
C LEU A 292 5.80 5.68 -1.38
N SER A 293 6.85 5.09 -0.81
CA SER A 293 8.02 5.83 -0.31
C SER A 293 8.67 6.66 -1.42
N ALA A 294 8.83 6.10 -2.62
CA ALA A 294 9.33 6.81 -3.79
C ALA A 294 8.36 7.90 -4.24
N TRP A 295 7.05 7.65 -4.21
CA TRP A 295 6.04 8.65 -4.56
C TRP A 295 6.08 9.85 -3.60
N LEU A 296 6.05 9.60 -2.28
CA LEU A 296 6.11 10.64 -1.24
C LEU A 296 7.41 11.44 -1.33
N ARG A 297 8.54 10.79 -1.58
CA ARG A 297 9.83 11.46 -1.77
C ARG A 297 9.78 12.42 -2.96
N ASP A 298 9.32 11.96 -4.14
CA ASP A 298 9.49 12.67 -5.41
C ASP A 298 8.42 13.73 -5.64
N TYR A 299 7.21 13.55 -5.09
CA TYR A 299 6.08 14.46 -5.31
C TYR A 299 5.72 15.30 -4.07
N LEU A 300 6.27 14.99 -2.89
CA LEU A 300 5.99 15.74 -1.68
C LEU A 300 7.28 16.22 -0.98
N PHE A 301 8.16 15.31 -0.56
CA PHE A 301 9.34 15.66 0.22
C PHE A 301 10.33 16.56 -0.55
N ILE A 302 10.69 16.18 -1.78
CA ILE A 302 11.60 16.97 -2.62
C ILE A 302 11.02 18.33 -2.97
N PRO A 303 9.75 18.49 -3.39
CA PRO A 303 9.13 19.80 -3.62
C PRO A 303 9.08 20.71 -2.39
N LEU A 304 8.95 20.16 -1.17
CA LEU A 304 9.04 20.91 0.09
C LEU A 304 10.45 21.44 0.41
N GLY A 305 11.46 21.07 -0.38
CA GLY A 305 12.88 21.39 -0.20
C GLY A 305 13.76 20.16 0.11
N GLY A 306 13.16 19.02 0.42
CA GLY A 306 13.88 17.77 0.71
C GLY A 306 14.80 17.92 1.93
N SER A 307 16.04 17.42 1.78
CA SER A 307 17.11 17.57 2.77
C SER A 307 18.09 18.72 2.43
N ARG A 308 17.68 19.64 1.56
CA ARG A 308 18.48 20.83 1.23
C ARG A 308 18.29 21.91 2.30
N GLY A 309 19.37 22.61 2.63
CA GLY A 309 19.35 23.67 3.64
C GLY A 309 19.61 23.16 5.06
N SER A 310 18.94 23.78 6.05
CA SER A 310 19.19 23.47 7.47
C SER A 310 18.58 22.13 7.89
N THR A 311 19.12 21.57 8.99
CA THR A 311 18.54 20.36 9.63
C THR A 311 17.10 20.58 10.06
N LEU A 312 16.77 21.81 10.55
CA LEU A 312 15.41 22.16 10.96
C LEU A 312 14.42 22.11 9.80
N LEU A 313 14.80 22.60 8.61
CA LEU A 313 13.98 22.50 7.40
C LEU A 313 13.80 21.04 6.97
N THR A 314 14.83 20.22 7.07
CA THR A 314 14.73 18.78 6.79
C THR A 314 13.75 18.09 7.75
N VAL A 315 13.84 18.39 9.06
CA VAL A 315 12.92 17.88 10.09
C VAL A 315 11.48 18.29 9.79
N ARG A 316 11.24 19.58 9.50
CA ARG A 316 9.93 20.08 9.10
C ARG A 316 9.37 19.29 7.89
N ASN A 317 10.18 19.14 6.83
CA ASN A 317 9.77 18.46 5.61
C ASN A 317 9.45 16.97 5.87
N LEU A 318 10.22 16.30 6.73
CA LEU A 318 9.95 14.93 7.16
C LEU A 318 8.64 14.83 7.93
N LEU A 319 8.42 15.67 8.93
CA LEU A 319 7.19 15.69 9.73
C LEU A 319 5.96 15.90 8.84
N ILE A 320 5.98 16.91 7.96
CA ILE A 320 4.88 17.17 7.01
C ILE A 320 4.64 15.94 6.12
N THR A 321 5.70 15.38 5.54
CA THR A 321 5.59 14.24 4.63
C THR A 321 4.97 13.02 5.32
N PHE A 322 5.41 12.69 6.52
CA PHE A 322 4.93 11.51 7.22
C PHE A 322 3.53 11.71 7.84
N VAL A 323 3.19 12.91 8.32
CA VAL A 323 1.83 13.22 8.77
C VAL A 323 0.83 13.12 7.61
N LEU A 324 1.17 13.67 6.44
CA LEU A 324 0.34 13.52 5.26
C LEU A 324 0.27 12.08 4.74
N ALA A 325 1.36 11.30 4.86
CA ALA A 325 1.33 9.87 4.59
C ALA A 325 0.39 9.12 5.54
N GLY A 326 0.37 9.48 6.83
CA GLY A 326 -0.58 8.94 7.80
C GLY A 326 -2.02 9.25 7.42
N LEU A 327 -2.34 10.49 7.13
CA LEU A 327 -3.67 10.90 6.66
C LEU A 327 -4.07 10.16 5.38
N TRP A 328 -3.14 9.95 4.46
CA TRP A 328 -3.41 9.18 3.24
C TRP A 328 -3.85 7.75 3.54
N HIS A 329 -3.31 7.10 4.57
CA HIS A 329 -3.74 5.76 4.97
C HIS A 329 -5.17 5.75 5.49
N GLY A 330 -5.56 6.71 6.33
CA GLY A 330 -6.90 6.74 6.88
C GLY A 330 -7.29 8.06 7.54
N ALA A 331 -8.57 8.36 7.51
CA ALA A 331 -9.17 9.55 8.12
C ALA A 331 -9.42 9.32 9.63
N ALA A 332 -8.35 9.13 10.40
CA ALA A 332 -8.41 8.96 11.86
C ALA A 332 -7.15 9.50 12.55
N TRP A 333 -7.29 9.94 13.80
CA TRP A 333 -6.18 10.45 14.60
C TRP A 333 -5.08 9.42 14.83
N THR A 334 -5.39 8.13 14.85
CA THR A 334 -4.40 7.05 14.98
C THR A 334 -3.41 7.05 13.82
N PHE A 335 -3.87 7.33 12.60
CA PHE A 335 -3.00 7.45 11.43
C PHE A 335 -2.17 8.73 11.45
N VAL A 336 -2.72 9.85 11.97
CA VAL A 336 -1.96 11.09 12.18
C VAL A 336 -0.82 10.86 13.16
N VAL A 337 -1.10 10.20 14.31
CA VAL A 337 -0.08 9.86 15.31
C VAL A 337 0.95 8.88 14.73
N TRP A 338 0.54 7.88 13.97
CA TRP A 338 1.44 6.97 13.27
C TRP A 338 2.39 7.72 12.32
N GLY A 339 1.87 8.65 11.53
CA GLY A 339 2.69 9.49 10.65
C GLY A 339 3.64 10.38 11.44
N LEU A 340 3.17 11.01 12.51
CA LEU A 340 4.01 11.83 13.39
C LEU A 340 5.16 11.02 13.98
N LEU A 341 4.90 9.82 14.49
CA LEU A 341 5.94 8.92 15.04
C LEU A 341 7.01 8.62 13.99
N TRP A 342 6.62 8.26 12.76
CA TRP A 342 7.59 8.02 11.69
C TRP A 342 8.37 9.28 11.31
N GLY A 343 7.72 10.45 11.28
CA GLY A 343 8.38 11.73 11.08
C GLY A 343 9.41 12.02 12.18
N VAL A 344 9.08 11.75 13.45
CA VAL A 344 10.00 11.88 14.58
C VAL A 344 11.15 10.87 14.49
N PHE A 345 10.89 9.58 14.23
CA PHE A 345 11.95 8.57 14.10
C PHE A 345 12.96 8.92 12.99
N GLN A 346 12.47 9.41 11.85
CA GLN A 346 13.33 9.90 10.77
C GLN A 346 14.13 11.13 11.19
N SER A 347 13.52 12.06 11.89
CA SER A 347 14.18 13.29 12.36
C SER A 347 15.27 13.00 13.39
N VAL A 348 15.00 12.08 14.33
CA VAL A 348 15.99 11.60 15.30
C VAL A 348 17.15 10.91 14.57
N HIS A 349 16.87 10.06 13.58
CA HIS A 349 17.92 9.42 12.79
C HIS A 349 18.80 10.44 12.04
N VAL A 350 18.19 11.46 11.43
CA VAL A 350 18.94 12.53 10.73
C VAL A 350 19.83 13.30 11.72
N GLY A 351 19.28 13.66 12.90
CA GLY A 351 20.05 14.31 13.96
C GLY A 351 21.19 13.42 14.48
N ALA A 352 20.90 12.18 14.84
CA ALA A 352 21.89 11.23 15.35
C ALA A 352 23.04 11.03 14.34
N LYS A 353 22.73 10.90 13.05
CA LYS A 353 23.75 10.80 11.98
C LYS A 353 24.62 12.05 11.90
N LYS A 354 24.02 13.25 11.99
CA LYS A 354 24.73 14.53 11.92
C LYS A 354 25.71 14.71 13.07
N TYR A 355 25.34 14.30 14.29
CA TYR A 355 26.15 14.46 15.48
C TYR A 355 27.00 13.23 15.85
N GLY A 356 27.08 12.23 14.97
CA GLY A 356 27.85 11.01 15.23
C GLY A 356 27.31 10.12 16.36
N LEU A 357 26.03 10.30 16.75
CA LEU A 357 25.39 9.57 17.85
C LEU A 357 24.73 8.24 17.39
N ALA A 358 24.82 7.90 16.12
CA ALA A 358 24.26 6.64 15.63
C ALA A 358 24.99 5.44 16.26
N PRO A 359 24.27 4.42 16.82
CA PRO A 359 24.91 3.26 17.40
C PRO A 359 25.80 2.55 16.38
N GLY A 360 27.05 2.21 16.78
CA GLY A 360 27.99 1.50 15.90
C GLY A 360 27.64 0.04 15.65
N ARG A 361 26.74 -0.57 16.46
CA ARG A 361 26.41 -1.99 16.41
C ARG A 361 25.18 -2.24 15.52
N THR A 362 25.37 -2.94 14.43
CA THR A 362 24.30 -3.25 13.44
C THR A 362 23.11 -3.97 14.05
N TRP A 363 23.31 -4.92 14.96
CA TRP A 363 22.20 -5.64 15.59
C TRP A 363 21.32 -4.75 16.47
N LEU A 364 21.94 -3.80 17.20
CA LEU A 364 21.18 -2.84 18.02
C LEU A 364 20.37 -1.89 17.15
N ASN A 365 20.94 -1.41 16.05
CA ASN A 365 20.25 -0.60 15.07
C ASN A 365 19.02 -1.31 14.46
N ARG A 366 19.16 -2.61 14.14
CA ARG A 366 18.03 -3.43 13.68
C ARG A 366 16.96 -3.56 14.74
N LEU A 367 17.35 -3.88 15.98
CA LEU A 367 16.41 -4.01 17.09
C LEU A 367 15.63 -2.71 17.33
N LEU A 368 16.32 -1.56 17.39
CA LEU A 368 15.70 -0.25 17.60
C LEU A 368 14.75 0.10 16.45
N THR A 369 15.15 -0.15 15.21
CA THR A 369 14.33 0.13 14.03
C THR A 369 13.09 -0.78 13.98
N PHE A 370 13.26 -2.06 14.31
CA PHE A 370 12.14 -3.01 14.41
C PHE A 370 11.18 -2.63 15.52
N ALA A 371 11.70 -2.29 16.72
CA ALA A 371 10.88 -1.82 17.84
C ALA A 371 10.09 -0.55 17.48
N ALA A 372 10.72 0.43 16.82
CA ALA A 372 10.05 1.62 16.33
C ALA A 372 8.89 1.28 15.36
N ALA A 373 9.11 0.32 14.46
CA ALA A 373 8.06 -0.16 13.56
C ALA A 373 6.91 -0.83 14.32
N VAL A 374 7.22 -1.74 15.27
CA VAL A 374 6.20 -2.41 16.11
C VAL A 374 5.35 -1.39 16.87
N LEU A 375 5.99 -0.39 17.52
CA LEU A 375 5.28 0.66 18.25
C LEU A 375 4.37 1.49 17.32
N ALA A 376 4.86 1.86 16.14
CA ALA A 376 4.08 2.59 15.15
C ALA A 376 2.88 1.76 14.66
N TRP A 377 3.05 0.45 14.43
CA TRP A 377 1.98 -0.43 13.97
C TRP A 377 0.85 -0.59 15.00
N VAL A 378 1.11 -0.41 16.30
CA VAL A 378 0.05 -0.39 17.32
C VAL A 378 -0.95 0.75 17.04
N PHE A 379 -0.47 1.95 16.73
CA PHE A 379 -1.34 3.07 16.35
C PHE A 379 -2.04 2.82 15.02
N PHE A 380 -1.37 2.23 14.06
CA PHE A 380 -1.94 1.94 12.75
C PHE A 380 -3.15 0.99 12.82
N ARG A 381 -3.14 0.04 13.77
CA ARG A 381 -4.21 -0.98 13.92
C ARG A 381 -5.29 -0.57 14.93
N ALA A 382 -4.95 0.19 15.93
CA ALA A 382 -5.86 0.50 17.03
C ALA A 382 -7.07 1.32 16.58
N ALA A 383 -8.24 1.03 17.13
CA ALA A 383 -9.49 1.73 16.83
C ALA A 383 -9.49 3.20 17.30
N SER A 384 -8.65 3.55 18.29
CA SER A 384 -8.50 4.93 18.79
C SER A 384 -7.12 5.12 19.41
N VAL A 385 -6.71 6.40 19.55
CA VAL A 385 -5.46 6.75 20.25
C VAL A 385 -5.48 6.23 21.69
N ARG A 386 -6.63 6.32 22.38
CA ARG A 386 -6.79 5.77 23.73
C ARG A 386 -6.56 4.25 23.78
N ALA A 387 -7.08 3.52 22.78
CA ALA A 387 -6.87 2.07 22.67
C ALA A 387 -5.38 1.74 22.44
N ALA A 388 -4.71 2.47 21.54
CA ALA A 388 -3.27 2.32 21.30
C ALA A 388 -2.45 2.54 22.59
N LEU A 389 -2.73 3.62 23.33
CA LEU A 389 -2.05 3.93 24.59
C LEU A 389 -2.28 2.84 25.66
N LYS A 390 -3.48 2.24 25.72
CA LYS A 390 -3.73 1.11 26.64
C LYS A 390 -2.87 -0.11 26.27
N ILE A 391 -2.75 -0.43 24.98
CA ILE A 391 -1.90 -1.53 24.50
C ILE A 391 -0.43 -1.25 24.86
N LEU A 392 0.07 -0.04 24.59
CA LEU A 392 1.44 0.34 24.93
C LEU A 392 1.72 0.29 26.43
N ALA A 393 0.77 0.74 27.28
CA ALA A 393 0.87 0.63 28.73
C ALA A 393 0.96 -0.84 29.18
N SER A 394 0.19 -1.73 28.54
CA SER A 394 0.29 -3.17 28.79
C SER A 394 1.65 -3.75 28.33
N MET A 395 2.17 -3.31 27.18
CA MET A 395 3.48 -3.76 26.66
C MET A 395 4.67 -3.41 27.61
N VAL A 396 4.53 -2.41 28.48
CA VAL A 396 5.53 -2.09 29.51
C VAL A 396 5.13 -2.56 30.92
N GLY A 397 4.11 -3.44 31.02
CA GLY A 397 3.69 -4.06 32.26
C GLY A 397 2.86 -3.19 33.21
N LEU A 398 2.53 -1.94 32.86
CA LEU A 398 1.75 -1.01 33.72
C LEU A 398 0.31 -1.50 34.00
N ARG A 399 -0.17 -2.52 33.29
CA ARG A 399 -1.51 -3.11 33.44
C ARG A 399 -1.47 -4.58 33.89
N GLY A 400 -0.35 -4.98 34.49
CA GLY A 400 -0.12 -6.37 34.94
C GLY A 400 0.50 -7.27 33.88
N VAL A 401 1.07 -8.36 34.35
CA VAL A 401 1.74 -9.37 33.48
C VAL A 401 0.73 -10.34 32.93
N SER A 402 -0.10 -10.88 33.80
CA SER A 402 -1.24 -11.78 33.52
C SER A 402 -2.22 -11.69 34.68
N GLY A 403 -3.50 -11.98 34.43
CA GLY A 403 -4.54 -12.02 35.44
C GLY A 403 -5.72 -12.85 34.92
N GLU A 404 -6.67 -13.21 35.78
CA GLU A 404 -7.84 -14.03 35.41
C GLU A 404 -8.69 -13.41 34.28
N GLU A 405 -8.72 -12.08 34.19
CA GLU A 405 -9.43 -11.34 33.13
C GLU A 405 -8.58 -11.05 31.88
N THR A 406 -7.26 -11.39 31.89
CA THR A 406 -6.41 -11.12 30.73
C THR A 406 -6.59 -12.17 29.63
N LEU A 407 -6.64 -11.69 28.39
CA LEU A 407 -6.66 -12.57 27.24
C LEU A 407 -5.33 -13.34 27.13
N GLY A 408 -5.42 -14.65 27.04
CA GLY A 408 -4.28 -15.54 26.83
C GLY A 408 -3.76 -15.47 25.38
N VAL A 409 -2.56 -16.01 25.18
CA VAL A 409 -1.98 -16.17 23.84
C VAL A 409 -2.11 -17.66 23.44
N ALA A 410 -2.90 -17.92 22.39
CA ALA A 410 -3.07 -19.28 21.89
C ALA A 410 -1.72 -19.86 21.41
N PRO A 411 -1.38 -21.12 21.74
CA PRO A 411 -0.09 -21.73 21.37
C PRO A 411 0.20 -21.68 19.86
N LEU A 412 -0.83 -21.92 19.04
CA LEU A 412 -0.70 -21.82 17.58
C LEU A 412 -0.32 -20.39 17.14
N PHE A 413 -0.94 -19.37 17.73
CA PHE A 413 -0.62 -17.97 17.41
C PHE A 413 0.80 -17.61 17.86
N ALA A 414 1.23 -18.07 19.03
CA ALA A 414 2.62 -17.90 19.49
C ALA A 414 3.62 -18.56 18.53
N ALA A 415 3.32 -19.78 18.05
CA ALA A 415 4.13 -20.45 17.05
C ALA A 415 4.23 -19.68 15.74
N PHE A 416 3.12 -19.10 15.26
CA PHE A 416 3.13 -18.22 14.07
C PHE A 416 3.96 -16.96 14.29
N ILE A 417 3.91 -16.34 15.49
CA ILE A 417 4.75 -15.18 15.82
C ILE A 417 6.23 -15.57 15.78
N VAL A 418 6.63 -16.61 16.47
CA VAL A 418 8.03 -17.08 16.52
C VAL A 418 8.51 -17.46 15.11
N GLY A 419 7.76 -18.31 14.40
CA GLY A 419 8.08 -18.72 13.03
C GLY A 419 8.17 -17.53 12.05
N GLY A 420 7.23 -16.59 12.15
CA GLY A 420 7.21 -15.37 11.35
C GLY A 420 8.41 -14.46 11.62
N LEU A 421 8.80 -14.26 12.90
CA LEU A 421 9.98 -13.49 13.28
C LEU A 421 11.27 -14.16 12.76
N LEU A 422 11.39 -15.46 12.84
CA LEU A 422 12.52 -16.19 12.25
C LEU A 422 12.53 -16.03 10.72
N TRP A 423 11.37 -16.14 10.08
CA TRP A 423 11.26 -15.97 8.63
C TRP A 423 11.73 -14.59 8.18
N VAL A 424 11.15 -13.52 8.72
CA VAL A 424 11.45 -12.15 8.25
C VAL A 424 12.89 -11.72 8.54
N ASN A 425 13.56 -12.35 9.51
CA ASN A 425 14.95 -12.03 9.86
C ASN A 425 15.99 -12.92 9.19
N LEU A 426 15.69 -14.21 8.98
CA LEU A 426 16.69 -15.19 8.52
C LEU A 426 16.50 -15.58 7.05
N LEU A 427 15.25 -15.70 6.57
CA LEU A 427 14.98 -16.21 5.23
C LEU A 427 15.04 -15.09 4.15
N PRO A 428 15.28 -15.45 2.87
CA PRO A 428 15.20 -14.53 1.77
C PRO A 428 13.74 -14.13 1.50
N ASN A 429 13.52 -12.93 0.95
CA ASN A 429 12.23 -12.54 0.41
C ASN A 429 11.99 -13.14 -0.98
N THR A 430 10.77 -13.03 -1.51
CA THR A 430 10.36 -13.61 -2.80
C THR A 430 11.27 -13.18 -3.96
N TRP A 431 11.76 -11.93 -3.96
CA TRP A 431 12.58 -11.37 -5.02
C TRP A 431 14.03 -11.85 -4.99
N GLN A 432 14.49 -12.36 -3.86
CA GLN A 432 15.83 -12.92 -3.68
C GLN A 432 15.88 -14.41 -4.05
N ILE A 433 14.74 -15.04 -4.29
CA ILE A 433 14.64 -16.45 -4.66
C ILE A 433 14.60 -16.53 -6.19
N THR A 434 15.62 -17.15 -6.78
CA THR A 434 15.62 -17.44 -8.22
C THR A 434 14.85 -18.73 -8.49
N PRO A 435 13.71 -18.68 -9.18
CA PRO A 435 12.97 -19.88 -9.53
C PRO A 435 13.81 -20.73 -10.47
N ARG A 436 14.08 -21.96 -10.07
CA ARG A 436 14.79 -22.94 -10.93
C ARG A 436 13.78 -23.92 -11.51
N PRO A 437 13.83 -24.24 -12.81
CA PRO A 437 12.90 -25.16 -13.46
C PRO A 437 13.23 -26.61 -13.08
N ARG A 438 12.96 -27.00 -11.84
CA ARG A 438 13.14 -28.36 -11.31
C ARG A 438 11.80 -28.87 -10.78
N LEU A 439 11.51 -30.16 -11.00
CA LEU A 439 10.25 -30.81 -10.60
C LEU A 439 9.90 -30.54 -9.11
N ARG A 440 10.89 -30.62 -8.21
CA ARG A 440 10.68 -30.37 -6.77
C ARG A 440 10.09 -28.97 -6.48
N TYR A 441 10.50 -27.94 -7.22
CA TYR A 441 9.96 -26.57 -7.04
C TYR A 441 8.55 -26.46 -7.62
N ALA A 442 8.28 -27.14 -8.75
CA ALA A 442 6.94 -27.20 -9.33
C ALA A 442 5.96 -27.93 -8.38
N VAL A 443 6.38 -29.05 -7.77
CA VAL A 443 5.60 -29.77 -6.76
C VAL A 443 5.35 -28.89 -5.54
N LEU A 444 6.38 -28.21 -5.01
CA LEU A 444 6.22 -27.31 -3.86
C LEU A 444 5.21 -26.18 -4.17
N LEU A 445 5.34 -25.52 -5.31
CA LEU A 445 4.39 -24.51 -5.74
C LEU A 445 2.97 -25.05 -5.91
N GLY A 446 2.84 -26.27 -6.46
CA GLY A 446 1.55 -26.94 -6.58
C GLY A 446 0.90 -27.22 -5.22
N VAL A 447 1.66 -27.70 -4.25
CA VAL A 447 1.19 -27.93 -2.86
C VAL A 447 0.80 -26.61 -2.19
N LEU A 448 1.62 -25.56 -2.32
CA LEU A 448 1.32 -24.24 -1.76
C LEU A 448 0.05 -23.64 -2.41
N LEU A 449 -0.11 -23.80 -3.72
CA LEU A 449 -1.32 -23.34 -4.42
C LEU A 449 -2.56 -24.09 -3.93
N ALA A 450 -2.50 -25.43 -3.86
CA ALA A 450 -3.62 -26.25 -3.38
C ALA A 450 -4.01 -25.89 -1.94
N ALA A 451 -3.03 -25.80 -1.03
CA ALA A 451 -3.27 -25.39 0.35
C ALA A 451 -3.88 -23.98 0.45
N SER A 452 -3.38 -23.04 -0.36
CA SER A 452 -3.91 -21.67 -0.40
C SER A 452 -5.34 -21.60 -0.94
N LEU A 453 -5.67 -22.40 -1.98
CA LEU A 453 -7.02 -22.49 -2.53
C LEU A 453 -8.01 -23.09 -1.54
N LEU A 454 -7.62 -24.11 -0.78
CA LEU A 454 -8.43 -24.68 0.29
C LEU A 454 -8.67 -23.68 1.44
N ALA A 455 -7.69 -22.81 1.73
CA ALA A 455 -7.80 -21.77 2.75
C ALA A 455 -8.69 -20.59 2.34
N LEU A 456 -9.01 -20.41 1.06
CA LEU A 456 -9.85 -19.29 0.55
C LEU A 456 -11.27 -19.25 1.11
N SER A 457 -11.78 -20.35 1.68
CA SER A 457 -13.10 -20.40 2.33
C SER A 457 -13.16 -19.54 3.61
N LYS A 458 -12.02 -19.28 4.26
CA LYS A 458 -11.86 -18.47 5.49
C LYS A 458 -11.46 -17.02 5.16
N ARG A 459 -12.25 -16.32 4.33
CA ARG A 459 -11.89 -15.01 3.81
C ARG A 459 -11.66 -13.97 4.90
N SER A 460 -10.47 -13.36 4.91
CA SER A 460 -10.24 -12.06 5.51
C SER A 460 -10.09 -11.03 4.38
N PRO A 461 -10.79 -9.88 4.44
CA PRO A 461 -10.58 -8.83 3.47
C PRO A 461 -9.12 -8.34 3.57
N PHE A 462 -8.57 -7.93 2.44
CA PHE A 462 -7.25 -7.33 2.39
C PHE A 462 -7.20 -6.09 3.30
N LEU A 463 -6.19 -6.00 4.18
CA LEU A 463 -6.13 -4.95 5.21
C LEU A 463 -6.22 -3.54 4.63
N TYR A 464 -5.59 -3.28 3.47
CA TYR A 464 -5.61 -1.96 2.81
C TYR A 464 -6.96 -1.56 2.21
N VAL A 465 -7.87 -2.47 1.98
CA VAL A 465 -9.24 -2.17 1.50
C VAL A 465 -10.15 -1.75 2.65
N GLN A 466 -9.69 -1.91 3.88
CA GLN A 466 -10.45 -1.56 5.10
C GLN A 466 -10.21 -0.12 5.58
N PHE A 467 -9.23 0.59 5.03
CA PHE A 467 -8.82 1.94 5.45
C PHE A 467 -9.24 3.04 4.48
#